data_72d582e17c1fa52be313db4896d78d23
#
_entry.id   72d582e17c1fa52be313db4896d78d23
#
_cell.length_a   1.000
_cell.length_b   1.000
_cell.length_c   1.000
_cell.angle_alpha   90.00
_cell.angle_beta   90.00
_cell.angle_gamma   90.00
#
_symmetry.space_group_name_H-M   'P 1'
#
loop_
_entity.id
_entity.type
_entity.pdbx_description
1 polymer ?
#
loop_
_entity_poly.entity_id
_entity_poly.type
_entity_poly.pdbx_seq_one_letter_code
_entity_poly.pdbx_strand_id
1 'polypeptide(L)'
;MGSGAFVCPEVIARSREAGPTARRTHMGISGGRLAELHGLLDAGREHEFYSWTEWRHLRRAVLALDNNECQECKRRGVYSRASIVHHVQHLRDRPDLALSVYDGDRRQLEAVCKRCHEALHPEGQRQYK
;
A
#
# COMPACT_ATOMS: atom_id res chain seq x y z
N MET A 1 0.41 15.18 -26.80
CA MET A 1 0.08 14.61 -26.45
C MET A 1 0.12 13.90 -26.20
N GLY A 2 0.37 13.93 -26.26
CA GLY A 2 -0.04 12.95 -25.94
C GLY A 2 0.19 12.48 -25.51
N SER A 3 0.41 12.56 -25.54
CA SER A 3 0.22 11.82 -25.04
C SER A 3 0.33 11.47 -24.50
N GLY A 4 0.51 11.55 -24.58
CA GLY A 4 0.10 10.88 -23.97
C GLY A 4 0.24 10.97 -23.41
N ALA A 5 0.31 11.20 -23.39
CA ALA A 5 -0.11 10.91 -22.79
C ALA A 5 -0.06 11.06 -22.28
N PHE A 6 0.05 11.05 -22.09
CA PHE A 6 -0.44 10.72 -21.51
C PHE A 6 -0.60 10.72 -21.02
N VAL A 7 -0.39 11.01 -21.21
CA VAL A 7 -1.11 10.67 -20.59
C VAL A 7 -1.29 10.75 -20.10
N CYS A 8 -1.26 10.90 -20.13
CA CYS A 8 -2.00 10.64 -19.59
C CYS A 8 -2.33 10.83 -19.11
N PRO A 9 -2.58 11.01 -19.20
CA PRO A 9 -3.33 11.00 -18.48
C PRO A 9 -3.81 10.69 -18.21
N GLU A 10 -4.09 10.57 -18.50
CA GLU A 10 -4.88 10.06 -18.11
C GLU A 10 -4.91 9.34 -17.55
N VAL A 11 -4.58 9.07 -17.62
CA VAL A 11 -4.82 8.44 -16.91
C VAL A 11 -4.85 8.75 -15.92
N ILE A 12 -4.61 9.31 -15.67
CA ILE A 12 -4.91 9.58 -14.75
C ILE A 12 -5.65 10.15 -14.43
N ALA A 13 -5.92 10.61 -14.88
CA ALA A 13 -6.70 11.03 -14.52
C ALA A 13 -7.56 10.82 -14.49
N ARG A 14 -7.78 10.56 -14.93
CA ARG A 14 -8.72 10.21 -14.72
C ARG A 14 -8.85 9.75 -13.73
N SER A 15 -8.41 9.72 -13.40
CA SER A 15 -8.54 9.19 -12.25
C SER A 15 -9.49 9.81 -11.37
N ARG A 16 -10.02 10.85 -11.72
CA ARG A 16 -10.90 11.43 -10.87
C ARG A 16 -12.19 10.83 -10.88
N GLU A 17 -12.63 10.41 -11.93
CA GLU A 17 -13.83 9.82 -11.98
C GLU A 17 -13.81 8.53 -11.38
N ALA A 18 -12.81 7.85 -11.58
CA ALA A 18 -12.64 6.62 -10.90
C ALA A 18 -12.47 6.93 -9.46
N GLY A 19 -12.25 8.17 -9.19
CA GLY A 19 -11.98 8.62 -7.87
C GLY A 19 -12.96 8.19 -6.83
N PRO A 20 -14.26 8.34 -7.04
CA PRO A 20 -15.20 7.96 -6.01
C PRO A 20 -15.10 6.52 -5.62
N THR A 21 -15.01 5.63 -6.58
CA THR A 21 -14.86 4.24 -6.29
C THR A 21 -13.54 3.96 -5.63
N ALA A 22 -12.49 4.58 -6.16
CA ALA A 22 -11.19 4.41 -5.59
C ALA A 22 -11.16 4.91 -4.16
N ARG A 23 -11.85 5.99 -3.88
CA ARG A 23 -11.88 6.50 -2.53
C ARG A 23 -12.53 5.55 -1.58
N ARG A 24 -13.57 4.85 -1.98
CA ARG A 24 -14.15 3.88 -1.11
C ARG A 24 -13.17 2.80 -0.77
N THR A 25 -12.35 2.40 -1.73
CA THR A 25 -11.31 1.42 -1.52
C THR A 25 -10.29 1.94 -0.52
N HIS A 26 -10.12 3.26 -0.45
CA HIS A 26 -9.08 3.85 0.37
C HIS A 26 -9.60 4.56 1.59
N MET A 27 -10.75 4.16 2.07
CA MET A 27 -11.33 4.87 3.17
C MET A 27 -10.51 4.91 4.40
N GLY A 28 -9.63 4.01 4.56
CA GLY A 28 -8.78 4.01 5.71
C GLY A 28 -9.37 3.21 6.85
N ILE A 29 -8.78 3.37 8.01
CA ILE A 29 -9.09 2.53 9.15
C ILE A 29 -10.14 3.24 10.01
N SER A 30 -11.10 2.48 10.53
CA SER A 30 -12.10 3.05 11.41
C SER A 30 -11.49 3.36 12.76
N GLY A 31 -12.18 4.21 13.55
CA GLY A 31 -11.68 4.56 14.88
C GLY A 31 -11.53 3.35 15.79
N GLY A 32 -12.49 2.44 15.76
CA GLY A 32 -12.42 1.25 16.58
C GLY A 32 -11.26 0.36 16.19
N ARG A 33 -11.08 0.16 14.89
CA ARG A 33 -9.97 -0.66 14.41
C ARG A 33 -8.63 0.00 14.68
N LEU A 34 -8.59 1.34 14.62
CA LEU A 34 -7.35 2.06 14.92
C LEU A 34 -6.96 1.86 16.37
N ALA A 35 -7.92 1.94 17.28
CA ALA A 35 -7.64 1.70 18.69
C ALA A 35 -7.13 0.27 18.90
N GLU A 36 -7.74 -0.68 18.22
CA GLU A 36 -7.30 -2.07 18.30
C GLU A 36 -5.87 -2.21 17.79
N LEU A 37 -5.56 -1.55 16.68
CA LEU A 37 -4.22 -1.59 16.11
C LEU A 37 -3.20 -0.98 17.07
N HIS A 38 -3.53 0.13 17.72
CA HIS A 38 -2.64 0.72 18.71
C HIS A 38 -2.32 -0.29 19.81
N GLY A 39 -3.33 -1.04 20.25
CA GLY A 39 -3.11 -2.06 21.26
C GLY A 39 -2.18 -3.15 20.76
N LEU A 40 -2.33 -3.57 19.52
CA LEU A 40 -1.45 -4.60 18.96
C LEU A 40 -0.02 -4.09 18.85
N LEU A 41 0.15 -2.85 18.41
CA LEU A 41 1.50 -2.28 18.29
C LEU A 41 2.16 -2.17 19.65
N ASP A 42 1.42 -1.71 20.66
CA ASP A 42 1.95 -1.58 22.00
C ASP A 42 2.37 -2.94 22.57
N ALA A 43 1.67 -3.98 22.20
CA ALA A 43 1.96 -5.32 22.67
C ALA A 43 2.99 -6.06 21.83
N GLY A 44 3.49 -5.44 20.77
CA GLY A 44 4.42 -6.09 19.87
C GLY A 44 3.77 -7.18 19.05
N ARG A 45 2.45 -7.09 18.82
CA ARG A 45 1.68 -8.10 18.12
C ARG A 45 1.18 -7.60 16.79
N GLU A 46 1.93 -6.74 16.12
CA GLU A 46 1.50 -6.16 14.85
C GLU A 46 1.27 -7.21 13.77
N HIS A 47 1.85 -8.40 13.92
CA HIS A 47 1.62 -9.45 12.93
C HIS A 47 0.15 -9.83 12.85
N GLU A 48 -0.62 -9.58 13.90
CA GLU A 48 -2.04 -9.89 13.88
C GLU A 48 -2.82 -8.98 12.95
N PHE A 49 -2.34 -7.76 12.75
CA PHE A 49 -2.96 -6.86 11.81
C PHE A 49 -2.98 -7.49 10.41
N TYR A 50 -1.92 -8.18 10.05
CA TYR A 50 -1.80 -8.73 8.70
C TYR A 50 -2.74 -9.91 8.46
N SER A 51 -3.42 -10.40 9.49
CA SER A 51 -4.44 -11.43 9.33
C SER A 51 -5.85 -10.82 9.23
N TRP A 52 -6.01 -9.54 9.43
CA TRP A 52 -7.31 -8.90 9.34
C TRP A 52 -7.89 -9.06 7.95
N THR A 53 -9.19 -9.30 7.87
CA THR A 53 -9.88 -9.42 6.60
C THR A 53 -9.73 -8.15 5.78
N GLU A 54 -9.86 -6.99 6.43
CA GLU A 54 -9.74 -5.71 5.75
C GLU A 54 -8.37 -5.57 5.09
N TRP A 55 -7.33 -5.97 5.80
CA TRP A 55 -5.97 -5.89 5.24
C TRP A 55 -5.81 -6.84 4.06
N ARG A 56 -6.33 -8.06 4.21
CA ARG A 56 -6.17 -9.06 3.16
C ARG A 56 -6.88 -8.63 1.87
N HIS A 57 -8.08 -8.04 2.01
CA HIS A 57 -8.79 -7.54 0.84
C HIS A 57 -8.07 -6.38 0.21
N LEU A 58 -7.59 -5.44 1.03
CA LEU A 58 -6.88 -4.28 0.53
C LEU A 58 -5.57 -4.67 -0.13
N ARG A 59 -4.88 -5.62 0.45
CA ARG A 59 -3.64 -6.12 -0.10
C ARG A 59 -3.85 -6.63 -1.52
N ARG A 60 -4.89 -7.42 -1.72
CA ARG A 60 -5.20 -7.92 -3.06
C ARG A 60 -5.53 -6.79 -4.02
N ALA A 61 -6.26 -5.80 -3.54
CA ALA A 61 -6.60 -4.66 -4.39
C ALA A 61 -5.37 -3.88 -4.81
N VAL A 62 -4.40 -3.71 -3.91
CA VAL A 62 -3.19 -2.98 -4.25
C VAL A 62 -2.33 -3.77 -5.23
N LEU A 63 -2.25 -5.08 -5.04
CA LEU A 63 -1.51 -5.91 -6.00
C LEU A 63 -2.12 -5.79 -7.39
N ALA A 64 -3.45 -5.81 -7.48
CA ALA A 64 -4.13 -5.65 -8.75
C ALA A 64 -3.92 -4.26 -9.34
N LEU A 65 -3.99 -3.25 -8.49
CA LEU A 65 -3.78 -1.87 -8.93
C LEU A 65 -2.39 -1.70 -9.56
N ASP A 66 -1.40 -2.37 -9.00
CA ASP A 66 -0.03 -2.26 -9.48
C ASP A 66 0.32 -3.37 -10.48
N ASN A 67 -0.67 -4.09 -10.96
CA ASN A 67 -0.50 -5.14 -11.98
C ASN A 67 0.50 -6.22 -11.53
N ASN A 68 0.55 -6.46 -10.22
CA ASN A 68 1.49 -7.43 -9.64
C ASN A 68 2.93 -7.13 -10.00
N GLU A 69 3.24 -5.85 -10.20
CA GLU A 69 4.56 -5.42 -10.60
C GLU A 69 5.20 -4.63 -9.47
N CYS A 70 6.47 -4.93 -9.15
CA CYS A 70 7.17 -4.22 -8.10
C CYS A 70 7.35 -2.76 -8.51
N GLN A 71 6.80 -1.86 -7.74
CA GLN A 71 6.85 -0.44 -8.06
C GLN A 71 8.24 0.14 -7.88
N GLU A 72 9.01 -0.41 -6.95
CA GLU A 72 10.37 0.05 -6.73
C GLU A 72 11.28 -0.35 -7.90
N CYS A 73 11.14 -1.59 -8.37
CA CYS A 73 11.90 -2.01 -9.54
C CYS A 73 11.48 -1.22 -10.77
N LYS A 74 10.19 -0.93 -10.87
CA LYS A 74 9.67 -0.17 -11.99
C LYS A 74 10.30 1.21 -12.05
N ARG A 75 10.50 1.85 -10.89
CA ARG A 75 11.14 3.16 -10.84
C ARG A 75 12.58 3.10 -11.36
N ARG A 76 13.21 1.94 -11.26
CA ARG A 76 14.57 1.74 -11.77
C ARG A 76 14.57 1.22 -13.20
N GLY A 77 13.41 1.12 -13.84
CA GLY A 77 13.30 0.66 -15.20
C GLY A 77 13.42 -0.85 -15.37
N VAL A 78 13.16 -1.60 -14.31
CA VAL A 78 13.29 -3.06 -14.34
C VAL A 78 11.95 -3.67 -13.98
N TYR A 79 11.57 -4.74 -14.67
CA TYR A 79 10.35 -5.45 -14.30
C TYR A 79 10.67 -6.54 -13.29
N SER A 80 9.83 -6.64 -12.26
CA SER A 80 9.94 -7.71 -11.29
C SER A 80 8.54 -7.94 -10.72
N ARG A 81 8.20 -9.18 -10.48
CA ARG A 81 6.89 -9.50 -9.95
C ARG A 81 6.82 -9.13 -8.47
N ALA A 82 5.74 -8.47 -8.10
CA ALA A 82 5.52 -8.10 -6.70
C ALA A 82 4.80 -9.22 -5.97
N SER A 83 5.12 -9.39 -4.72
CA SER A 83 4.42 -10.37 -3.88
C SER A 83 4.06 -9.79 -2.52
N ILE A 84 4.50 -8.58 -2.22
CA ILE A 84 4.31 -7.96 -0.91
C ILE A 84 3.74 -6.57 -1.13
N VAL A 85 2.85 -6.15 -0.23
CA VAL A 85 2.37 -4.78 -0.22
C VAL A 85 3.05 -4.07 0.94
N HIS A 86 3.72 -3.00 0.61
CA HIS A 86 4.62 -2.27 1.51
C HIS A 86 3.94 -0.99 1.99
N HIS A 87 4.04 -0.72 3.29
CA HIS A 87 3.59 0.57 3.84
C HIS A 87 4.76 1.55 3.68
N VAL A 88 4.58 2.58 2.86
CA VAL A 88 5.64 3.55 2.60
C VAL A 88 6.05 4.23 3.91
N GLN A 89 5.05 4.69 4.67
CA GLN A 89 5.31 5.14 6.04
C GLN A 89 5.01 3.95 6.93
N HIS A 90 5.95 3.59 7.77
CA HIS A 90 5.85 2.34 8.55
C HIS A 90 4.56 2.29 9.36
N LEU A 91 4.05 1.09 9.53
CA LEU A 91 2.84 0.87 10.29
C LEU A 91 2.95 1.47 11.70
N ARG A 92 4.11 1.34 12.33
CA ARG A 92 4.29 1.87 13.67
C ARG A 92 4.29 3.39 13.71
N ASP A 93 4.74 4.02 12.63
CA ASP A 93 4.82 5.47 12.59
C ASP A 93 3.48 6.10 12.24
N ARG A 94 2.73 5.47 11.38
CA ARG A 94 1.46 5.99 10.94
C ARG A 94 0.42 4.89 10.91
N PRO A 95 -0.01 4.42 12.08
CA PRO A 95 -1.04 3.37 12.10
C PRO A 95 -2.38 3.85 11.56
N ASP A 96 -2.62 5.16 11.58
CA ASP A 96 -3.84 5.71 10.99
C ASP A 96 -3.90 5.50 9.49
N LEU A 97 -2.77 5.24 8.85
CA LEU A 97 -2.73 4.98 7.42
C LEU A 97 -2.61 3.49 7.09
N ALA A 98 -2.84 2.64 8.08
CA ALA A 98 -2.66 1.20 7.90
C ALA A 98 -3.50 0.63 6.78
N LEU A 99 -4.70 1.15 6.58
CA LEU A 99 -5.62 0.67 5.55
C LEU A 99 -5.88 1.74 4.49
N SER A 100 -4.91 2.61 4.25
CA SER A 100 -5.03 3.67 3.25
C SER A 100 -4.04 3.43 2.13
N VAL A 101 -4.50 3.44 0.89
CA VAL A 101 -3.62 3.29 -0.26
C VAL A 101 -2.86 4.58 -0.53
N TYR A 102 -3.46 5.71 -0.15
CA TYR A 102 -2.86 7.01 -0.38
C TYR A 102 -2.73 7.80 0.90
N ASP A 103 -1.77 8.71 0.93
CA ASP A 103 -1.65 9.74 1.95
C ASP A 103 -1.67 11.03 1.15
N GLY A 104 -2.84 11.66 1.06
CA GLY A 104 -3.02 12.79 0.16
C GLY A 104 -2.93 12.30 -1.28
N ASP A 105 -2.01 12.85 -2.04
CA ASP A 105 -1.79 12.42 -3.42
C ASP A 105 -0.59 11.49 -3.56
N ARG A 106 0.01 11.07 -2.44
CA ARG A 106 1.12 10.14 -2.48
C ARG A 106 0.66 8.73 -2.18
N ARG A 107 1.34 7.76 -2.78
CA ARG A 107 1.03 6.36 -2.49
C ARG A 107 1.54 6.00 -1.11
N GLN A 108 0.70 5.35 -0.34
CA GLN A 108 1.07 4.85 0.99
C GLN A 108 1.27 3.34 0.97
N LEU A 109 0.52 2.64 0.13
CA LEU A 109 0.67 1.19 -0.03
C LEU A 109 1.11 0.94 -1.46
N GLU A 110 2.18 0.18 -1.63
CA GLU A 110 2.72 -0.14 -2.95
C GLU A 110 3.10 -1.61 -3.00
N ALA A 111 2.89 -2.21 -4.16
CA ALA A 111 3.33 -3.59 -4.38
C ALA A 111 4.83 -3.59 -4.65
N VAL A 112 5.57 -4.46 -3.98
CA VAL A 112 7.02 -4.58 -4.17
C VAL A 112 7.42 -6.05 -4.15
N CYS A 113 8.60 -6.34 -4.67
CA CYS A 113 9.13 -7.69 -4.57
C CYS A 113 9.82 -7.86 -3.23
N LYS A 114 10.07 -9.11 -2.86
CA LYS A 114 10.64 -9.40 -1.56
C LYS A 114 11.99 -8.71 -1.37
N ARG A 115 12.83 -8.73 -2.40
CA ARG A 115 14.15 -8.12 -2.31
C ARG A 115 14.07 -6.62 -2.03
N CYS A 116 13.19 -5.91 -2.74
CA CYS A 116 13.04 -4.49 -2.52
C CYS A 116 12.46 -4.20 -1.15
N HIS A 117 11.52 -5.03 -0.72
CA HIS A 117 10.92 -4.84 0.60
C HIS A 117 11.98 -4.97 1.69
N GLU A 118 12.86 -5.94 1.57
CA GLU A 118 13.92 -6.14 2.55
C GLU A 118 14.91 -4.98 2.53
N ALA A 119 15.17 -4.42 1.36
CA ALA A 119 16.06 -3.28 1.27
C ALA A 119 15.45 -2.03 1.88
N LEU A 120 14.14 -1.88 1.76
CA LEU A 120 13.44 -0.70 2.29
C LEU A 120 13.24 -0.78 3.80
N HIS A 121 13.20 -1.99 4.36
CA HIS A 121 12.97 -2.19 5.79
C HIS A 121 13.94 -3.19 6.38
N PRO A 122 15.24 -2.88 6.38
CA PRO A 122 16.21 -3.87 6.87
C PRO A 122 15.96 -4.28 8.31
N GLU A 123 15.58 -3.34 9.15
CA GLU A 123 15.37 -3.67 10.55
C GLU A 123 13.97 -4.16 10.83
N GLY A 124 13.08 -4.05 9.89
CA GLY A 124 11.70 -4.46 10.07
C GLY A 124 11.33 -5.73 9.37
N GLN A 125 12.30 -6.43 8.78
CA GLN A 125 11.99 -7.60 7.99
C GLN A 125 11.24 -8.65 8.74
N ARG A 126 11.54 -8.83 9.98
CA ARG A 126 10.93 -9.89 10.74
C ARG A 126 9.46 -9.71 10.97
N GLN A 127 8.98 -8.50 10.83
CA GLN A 127 7.58 -8.24 11.06
C GLN A 127 6.69 -8.85 10.01
N TYR A 128 7.25 -9.26 8.91
CA TYR A 128 6.46 -9.73 7.78
C TYR A 128 6.55 -11.22 7.54
N LYS A 129 6.98 -11.93 8.53
CA LYS A 129 7.10 -13.35 8.38
C LYS A 129 5.85 -14.14 8.66
#